data_026de64bdfbc446a78e17b93b7054007
#
_entry.id   026de64bdfbc446a78e17b93b7054007
#
_cell.length_a   1.000
_cell.length_b   1.000
_cell.length_c   1.000
_cell.angle_alpha   90.00
_cell.angle_beta   90.00
_cell.angle_gamma   90.00
#
_symmetry.space_group_name_H-M   'P 1'
#
loop_
_entity.id
_entity.type
_entity.pdbx_description
1 polymer ?
#
loop_
_entity_poly.entity_id
_entity_poly.type
_entity_poly.pdbx_seq_one_letter_code
_entity_poly.pdbx_strand_id
1 'polypeptide(L)'
;MGKVLDDSELEVFDCINQDLIELTGVEINYYAYNVQSAQNRTKVDPLYGEPTERHFGTTGTGAARIMALVKYPEYVPLSEESGFSREWDAIVTLSRSMLDEKHLPYPSEADVIEMWRTPYHDMWSMGKGLFFDVLKAKPDGYLNDTPTFTQFILTIKRRSQFGAERRITPP
;
A
#
# COMPACT_ATOMS: atom_id res chain seq x y z
N MET A 1 12.09 32.47 -12.84
CA MET A 1 11.62 31.40 -13.73
C MET A 1 12.33 30.12 -13.32
N GLY A 2 11.60 29.18 -12.74
CA GLY A 2 12.15 27.87 -12.44
C GLY A 2 12.51 27.16 -13.75
N LYS A 3 13.68 26.54 -13.80
CA LYS A 3 14.10 25.71 -14.93
C LYS A 3 13.15 24.50 -14.95
N VAL A 4 12.40 24.34 -16.03
CA VAL A 4 11.61 23.12 -16.24
C VAL A 4 12.63 21.99 -16.40
N LEU A 5 12.52 20.96 -15.57
CA LEU A 5 13.38 19.78 -15.67
C LEU A 5 13.07 19.08 -17.00
N ASP A 6 14.11 18.64 -17.69
CA ASP A 6 14.00 17.81 -18.87
C ASP A 6 13.57 16.38 -18.46
N ASP A 7 12.94 15.63 -19.37
CA ASP A 7 12.49 14.25 -19.13
C ASP A 7 13.65 13.35 -18.66
N SER A 8 14.86 13.58 -19.16
CA SER A 8 16.06 12.86 -18.72
C SER A 8 16.47 13.17 -17.27
N GLU A 9 16.26 14.40 -16.80
CA GLU A 9 16.51 14.78 -15.41
C GLU A 9 15.46 14.12 -14.47
N LEU A 10 14.21 14.01 -14.93
CA LEU A 10 13.15 13.30 -14.19
C LEU A 10 13.45 11.80 -14.05
N GLU A 11 13.93 11.16 -15.10
CA GLU A 11 14.34 9.75 -15.05
C GLU A 11 15.46 9.51 -14.02
N VAL A 12 16.42 10.41 -13.93
CA VAL A 12 17.51 10.32 -12.94
C VAL A 12 16.95 10.39 -11.51
N PHE A 13 16.03 11.30 -11.24
CA PHE A 13 15.39 11.38 -9.90
C PHE A 13 14.55 10.16 -9.58
N ASP A 14 13.81 9.62 -10.56
CA ASP A 14 13.05 8.39 -10.38
C ASP A 14 13.97 7.19 -10.07
N CYS A 15 15.09 7.06 -10.78
CA CYS A 15 16.12 6.04 -10.51
C CYS A 15 16.71 6.18 -9.12
N ILE A 16 17.12 7.38 -8.71
CA ILE A 16 17.69 7.63 -7.39
C ILE A 16 16.69 7.28 -6.29
N ASN A 17 15.43 7.65 -6.47
CA ASN A 17 14.36 7.34 -5.51
C ASN A 17 14.11 5.83 -5.43
N GLN A 18 14.09 5.15 -6.57
CA GLN A 18 13.95 3.69 -6.61
C GLN A 18 15.13 3.00 -5.93
N ASP A 19 16.36 3.39 -6.25
CA ASP A 19 17.58 2.85 -5.63
C ASP A 19 17.58 3.04 -4.10
N LEU A 20 17.15 4.21 -3.63
CA LEU A 20 17.02 4.49 -2.21
C LEU A 20 16.01 3.55 -1.53
N ILE A 21 14.86 3.34 -2.16
CA ILE A 21 13.83 2.43 -1.64
C ILE A 21 14.32 0.98 -1.66
N GLU A 22 15.03 0.56 -2.69
CA GLU A 22 15.59 -0.80 -2.78
C GLU A 22 16.69 -1.05 -1.74
N LEU A 23 17.52 -0.05 -1.44
CA LEU A 23 18.62 -0.17 -0.48
C LEU A 23 18.16 -0.09 0.98
N THR A 24 17.16 0.72 1.28
CA THR A 24 16.76 1.04 2.67
C THR A 24 15.36 0.57 3.03
N GLY A 25 14.59 0.13 2.05
CA GLY A 25 13.23 -0.32 2.21
C GLY A 25 13.09 -1.71 2.79
N VAL A 26 11.89 -2.10 3.02
CA VAL A 26 11.47 -3.44 3.42
C VAL A 26 10.63 -4.08 2.33
N GLU A 27 10.75 -5.39 2.18
CA GLU A 27 9.90 -6.14 1.26
C GLU A 27 8.49 -6.24 1.83
N ILE A 28 7.51 -5.90 1.02
CA ILE A 28 6.09 -6.01 1.33
C ILE A 28 5.37 -6.81 0.25
N ASN A 29 4.26 -7.43 0.61
CA ASN A 29 3.32 -7.99 -0.34
C ASN A 29 2.19 -6.96 -0.55
N TYR A 30 2.04 -6.50 -1.79
CA TYR A 30 1.05 -5.53 -2.19
C TYR A 30 -0.11 -6.18 -2.93
N TYR A 31 -1.32 -5.97 -2.44
CA TYR A 31 -2.57 -6.49 -2.99
C TYR A 31 -3.39 -5.33 -3.55
N ALA A 32 -3.31 -5.13 -4.85
CA ALA A 32 -4.13 -4.12 -5.52
C ALA A 32 -5.59 -4.58 -5.60
N TYR A 33 -6.52 -3.72 -5.25
CA TYR A 33 -7.94 -3.98 -5.38
C TYR A 33 -8.38 -3.93 -6.85
N ASN A 34 -8.96 -5.01 -7.34
CA ASN A 34 -9.44 -5.10 -8.70
C ASN A 34 -10.97 -5.04 -8.75
N VAL A 35 -11.50 -3.85 -9.04
CA VAL A 35 -12.94 -3.59 -9.13
C VAL A 35 -13.61 -4.45 -10.20
N GLN A 36 -12.98 -4.64 -11.35
CA GLN A 36 -13.56 -5.42 -12.45
C GLN A 36 -13.68 -6.90 -12.10
N SER A 37 -12.65 -7.46 -11.47
CA SER A 37 -12.69 -8.85 -10.97
C SER A 37 -13.74 -9.03 -9.87
N ALA A 38 -13.90 -8.06 -9.01
CA ALA A 38 -14.89 -8.09 -7.95
C ALA A 38 -16.32 -8.07 -8.52
N GLN A 39 -16.59 -7.21 -9.49
CA GLN A 39 -17.90 -7.12 -10.14
C GLN A 39 -18.25 -8.38 -10.92
N ASN A 40 -17.28 -9.06 -11.53
CA ASN A 40 -17.50 -10.26 -12.33
C ASN A 40 -17.64 -11.55 -11.52
N ARG A 41 -17.10 -11.59 -10.30
CA ARG A 41 -17.03 -12.83 -9.48
C ARG A 41 -17.97 -12.83 -8.28
N THR A 42 -18.46 -11.70 -7.84
CA THR A 42 -19.31 -11.57 -6.66
C THR A 42 -20.72 -11.09 -7.01
N LYS A 43 -21.68 -11.55 -6.22
CA LYS A 43 -23.01 -10.96 -6.24
C LYS A 43 -22.89 -9.50 -5.77
N VAL A 44 -23.32 -8.62 -6.62
CA VAL A 44 -23.44 -7.19 -6.30
C VAL A 44 -24.61 -7.03 -5.34
N ASP A 45 -24.44 -6.26 -4.27
CA ASP A 45 -25.53 -5.90 -3.38
C ASP A 45 -26.58 -5.11 -4.18
N PRO A 46 -27.83 -5.59 -4.28
CA PRO A 46 -28.84 -4.95 -5.14
C PRO A 46 -29.26 -3.56 -4.64
N LEU A 47 -28.97 -3.21 -3.37
CA LEU A 47 -29.31 -1.91 -2.79
C LEU A 47 -28.22 -0.87 -2.99
N TYR A 48 -26.95 -1.26 -2.91
CA TYR A 48 -25.82 -0.31 -2.93
C TYR A 48 -24.94 -0.44 -4.16
N GLY A 49 -25.13 -1.45 -5.00
CA GLY A 49 -24.31 -1.67 -6.19
C GLY A 49 -22.86 -2.03 -5.91
N GLU A 50 -22.52 -2.32 -4.66
CA GLU A 50 -21.17 -2.67 -4.23
C GLU A 50 -20.97 -4.18 -4.21
N PRO A 51 -19.79 -4.68 -4.60
CA PRO A 51 -19.49 -6.09 -4.50
C PRO A 51 -19.40 -6.52 -3.04
N THR A 52 -20.04 -7.64 -2.71
CA THR A 52 -20.07 -8.20 -1.34
C THR A 52 -18.73 -8.73 -0.87
N GLU A 53 -17.81 -9.03 -1.80
CA GLU A 53 -16.46 -9.50 -1.50
C GLU A 53 -15.42 -8.64 -2.22
N ARG A 54 -14.29 -8.38 -1.56
CA ARG A 54 -13.17 -7.67 -2.18
C ARG A 54 -12.21 -8.67 -2.81
N HIS A 55 -11.95 -8.50 -4.10
CA HIS A 55 -10.95 -9.27 -4.82
C HIS A 55 -9.69 -8.43 -5.03
N PHE A 56 -8.54 -9.03 -4.74
CA PHE A 56 -7.23 -8.39 -4.84
C PHE A 56 -6.39 -9.10 -5.89
N GLY A 57 -5.55 -8.33 -6.57
CA GLY A 57 -4.61 -8.81 -7.56
C GLY A 57 -4.98 -8.42 -8.99
N THR A 58 -3.96 -8.25 -9.79
CA THR A 58 -4.10 -8.18 -11.26
C THR A 58 -4.45 -9.56 -11.76
N THR A 59 -5.27 -9.65 -12.78
CA THR A 59 -5.80 -10.88 -13.41
C THR A 59 -4.93 -12.13 -13.18
N GLY A 60 -5.23 -12.90 -12.11
CA GLY A 60 -4.66 -14.23 -11.86
C GLY A 60 -3.43 -14.30 -10.98
N THR A 61 -2.82 -13.20 -10.59
CA THR A 61 -1.67 -13.19 -9.68
C THR A 61 -2.03 -12.52 -8.36
N GLY A 62 -1.88 -13.20 -7.26
CA GLY A 62 -2.14 -12.67 -5.92
C GLY A 62 -1.34 -11.40 -5.58
N ALA A 63 -0.59 -11.42 -4.49
CA ALA A 63 0.26 -10.32 -4.08
C ALA A 63 1.41 -10.05 -5.05
N ALA A 64 1.71 -8.79 -5.26
CA ALA A 64 2.99 -8.39 -5.84
C ALA A 64 4.01 -8.12 -4.74
N ARG A 65 5.20 -8.71 -4.84
CA ARG A 65 6.33 -8.38 -3.97
C ARG A 65 7.00 -7.11 -4.45
N ILE A 66 7.06 -6.13 -3.58
CA ILE A 66 7.69 -4.84 -3.86
C ILE A 66 8.48 -4.34 -2.66
N MET A 67 9.45 -3.48 -2.92
CA MET A 67 10.18 -2.78 -1.86
C MET A 67 9.47 -1.48 -1.52
N ALA A 68 9.42 -1.14 -0.24
CA ALA A 68 8.78 0.07 0.25
C ALA A 68 9.55 0.67 1.43
N LEU A 69 9.56 1.98 1.54
CA LEU A 69 9.96 2.65 2.77
C LEU A 69 8.78 2.67 3.72
N VAL A 70 8.97 2.15 4.92
CA VAL A 70 7.93 2.12 5.94
C VAL A 70 8.37 2.96 7.13
N LYS A 71 7.57 3.96 7.47
CA LYS A 71 7.79 4.83 8.62
C LYS A 71 6.68 4.59 9.65
N TYR A 72 7.10 4.17 10.83
CA TYR A 72 6.21 4.01 11.97
C TYR A 72 6.17 5.29 12.81
N PRO A 73 5.06 5.56 13.53
CA PRO A 73 5.03 6.65 14.50
C PRO A 73 6.04 6.42 15.61
N GLU A 74 6.62 7.49 16.16
CA GLU A 74 7.65 7.42 17.21
C GLU A 74 7.18 6.69 18.47
N TYR A 75 5.88 6.69 18.72
CA TYR A 75 5.28 6.05 19.88
C TYR A 75 4.29 4.97 19.43
N VAL A 76 4.69 3.72 19.57
CA VAL A 76 3.80 2.57 19.38
C VAL A 76 3.25 2.18 20.76
N PRO A 77 1.97 2.39 21.08
CA PRO A 77 1.42 1.92 22.33
C PRO A 77 1.42 0.39 22.34
N LEU A 78 2.02 -0.17 23.38
CA LEU A 78 2.13 -1.63 23.57
C LEU A 78 0.80 -2.29 23.95
N SER A 79 -0.24 -1.51 24.29
CA SER A 79 -1.56 -2.05 24.64
C SER A 79 -2.68 -1.19 24.07
N GLU A 80 -3.73 -1.86 23.59
CA GLU A 80 -4.99 -1.24 23.16
C GLU A 80 -5.81 -0.66 24.34
N GLU A 81 -5.35 -0.84 25.58
CA GLU A 81 -6.08 -0.45 26.81
C GLU A 81 -6.10 1.07 27.05
N SER A 82 -5.32 1.85 26.32
CA SER A 82 -5.22 3.30 26.58
C SER A 82 -6.33 4.16 25.95
N GLY A 83 -7.32 3.56 25.28
CA GLY A 83 -8.50 4.28 24.77
C GLY A 83 -8.24 5.26 23.61
N PHE A 84 -7.00 5.45 23.19
CA PHE A 84 -6.63 6.29 22.05
C PHE A 84 -6.49 5.43 20.79
N SER A 85 -7.54 5.36 20.00
CA SER A 85 -7.48 4.81 18.66
C SER A 85 -6.66 5.75 17.76
N ARG A 86 -5.53 5.26 17.22
CA ARG A 86 -4.80 6.01 16.20
C ARG A 86 -5.57 6.00 14.89
N GLU A 87 -5.49 7.10 14.17
CA GLU A 87 -6.08 7.18 12.84
C GLU A 87 -5.32 6.28 11.84
N TRP A 88 -4.00 6.09 12.05
CA TRP A 88 -3.14 5.31 11.16
C TRP A 88 -1.98 4.64 11.95
N ASP A 89 -1.44 3.54 11.42
CA ASP A 89 -0.39 2.76 12.08
C ASP A 89 0.97 2.92 11.42
N ALA A 90 1.03 3.17 10.13
CA ALA A 90 2.28 3.44 9.42
C ALA A 90 2.06 4.26 8.15
N ILE A 91 3.16 4.84 7.68
CA ILE A 91 3.23 5.49 6.36
C ILE A 91 4.14 4.65 5.49
N VAL A 92 3.68 4.30 4.30
CA VAL A 92 4.40 3.50 3.31
C VAL A 92 4.66 4.36 2.09
N THR A 93 5.91 4.42 1.65
CA THR A 93 6.30 5.13 0.43
C THR A 93 6.67 4.11 -0.64
N LEU A 94 6.05 4.23 -1.81
CA LEU A 94 6.28 3.40 -2.99
C LEU A 94 6.84 4.25 -4.13
N SER A 95 7.82 3.72 -4.85
CA SER A 95 8.31 4.35 -6.08
C SER A 95 7.31 4.17 -7.21
N ARG A 96 7.05 5.25 -7.97
CA ARG A 96 6.24 5.19 -9.18
C ARG A 96 6.89 4.30 -10.23
N SER A 97 8.17 4.48 -10.49
CA SER A 97 8.90 3.71 -11.51
C SER A 97 8.87 2.21 -11.23
N MET A 98 8.97 1.79 -9.97
CA MET A 98 8.85 0.38 -9.59
C MET A 98 7.45 -0.20 -9.87
N LEU A 99 6.39 0.59 -9.64
CA LEU A 99 5.03 0.17 -9.96
C LEU A 99 4.83 0.04 -11.48
N ASP A 100 5.34 0.99 -12.24
CA ASP A 100 5.28 0.98 -13.71
C ASP A 100 6.08 -0.20 -14.30
N GLU A 101 7.28 -0.46 -13.80
CA GLU A 101 8.11 -1.61 -14.21
C GLU A 101 7.42 -2.95 -13.96
N LYS A 102 6.74 -3.08 -12.84
CA LYS A 102 6.00 -4.30 -12.48
C LYS A 102 4.58 -4.35 -13.05
N HIS A 103 4.21 -3.36 -13.86
CA HIS A 103 2.85 -3.22 -14.43
C HIS A 103 1.74 -3.28 -13.39
N LEU A 104 1.98 -2.69 -12.22
CA LEU A 104 1.02 -2.63 -11.14
C LEU A 104 0.14 -1.37 -11.28
N PRO A 105 -1.14 -1.46 -10.91
CA PRO A 105 -1.98 -0.27 -10.85
C PRO A 105 -1.47 0.69 -9.76
N TYR A 106 -1.75 1.96 -9.95
CA TYR A 106 -1.43 2.96 -8.93
C TYR A 106 -2.28 2.75 -7.67
N PRO A 107 -1.70 2.99 -6.49
CA PRO A 107 -2.33 2.71 -5.22
C PRO A 107 -3.67 3.43 -5.02
N SER A 108 -4.59 2.73 -4.40
CA SER A 108 -5.92 3.23 -4.02
C SER A 108 -6.25 2.94 -2.56
N GLU A 109 -7.28 3.61 -2.04
CA GLU A 109 -7.75 3.45 -0.66
C GLU A 109 -8.38 2.07 -0.38
N ALA A 110 -8.59 1.24 -1.40
CA ALA A 110 -9.13 -0.11 -1.23
C ALA A 110 -8.05 -1.20 -1.17
N ASP A 111 -6.80 -0.84 -1.38
CA ASP A 111 -5.68 -1.77 -1.45
C ASP A 111 -5.29 -2.28 -0.07
N VAL A 112 -4.55 -3.39 -0.06
CA VAL A 112 -4.07 -4.04 1.16
C VAL A 112 -2.57 -4.31 1.04
N ILE A 113 -1.87 -4.11 2.15
CA ILE A 113 -0.44 -4.40 2.27
C ILE A 113 -0.25 -5.47 3.35
N GLU A 114 0.57 -6.47 3.06
CA GLU A 114 1.00 -7.47 4.02
C GLU A 114 2.47 -7.28 4.36
N MET A 115 2.79 -7.25 5.63
CA MET A 115 4.15 -7.10 6.15
C MET A 115 4.47 -8.20 7.15
N TRP A 116 5.68 -8.76 7.03
CA TRP A 116 6.16 -9.89 7.84
C TRP A 116 7.00 -9.47 9.04
N ARG A 117 7.45 -8.22 9.07
CA ARG A 117 8.25 -7.66 10.17
C ARG A 117 7.81 -6.25 10.46
N THR A 118 7.08 -6.09 11.55
CA THR A 118 6.59 -4.78 12.01
C THR A 118 6.71 -4.69 13.53
N PRO A 119 6.74 -3.50 14.11
CA PRO A 119 6.66 -3.30 15.57
C PRO A 119 5.35 -3.82 16.19
N TYR A 120 4.34 -4.10 15.36
CA TYR A 120 3.03 -4.60 15.79
C TYR A 120 2.95 -6.11 15.91
N HIS A 121 4.04 -6.83 15.60
CA HIS A 121 4.12 -8.27 15.82
C HIS A 121 4.26 -8.56 17.32
N ASP A 122 3.35 -9.35 17.83
CA ASP A 122 3.42 -9.94 19.16
C ASP A 122 3.92 -11.39 19.07
N MET A 123 4.01 -12.07 20.21
CA MET A 123 4.47 -13.45 20.29
C MET A 123 3.58 -14.41 19.46
N TRP A 124 2.32 -14.11 19.25
CA TRP A 124 1.35 -14.94 18.54
C TRP A 124 1.35 -14.72 17.03
N SER A 125 1.76 -13.53 16.59
CA SER A 125 1.85 -13.15 15.17
C SER A 125 3.25 -13.29 14.59
N MET A 126 4.25 -13.64 15.39
CA MET A 126 5.62 -13.89 14.89
C MET A 126 5.61 -14.97 13.80
N GLY A 127 6.25 -14.64 12.67
CA GLY A 127 6.31 -15.55 11.51
C GLY A 127 5.04 -15.57 10.64
N LYS A 128 4.06 -14.68 10.92
CA LYS A 128 2.86 -14.49 10.11
C LYS A 128 2.87 -13.12 9.47
N GLY A 129 2.27 -12.99 8.28
CA GLY A 129 2.02 -11.69 7.67
C GLY A 129 0.93 -10.94 8.41
N LEU A 130 1.16 -9.67 8.70
CA LEU A 130 0.12 -8.76 9.20
C LEU A 130 -0.42 -7.94 8.04
N PHE A 131 -1.75 -7.86 7.96
CA PHE A 131 -2.44 -7.13 6.91
C PHE A 131 -2.82 -5.73 7.35
N PHE A 132 -2.61 -4.78 6.45
CA PHE A 132 -2.89 -3.36 6.65
C PHE A 132 -3.77 -2.87 5.50
N ASP A 133 -4.86 -2.20 5.85
CA ASP A 133 -5.71 -1.53 4.88
C ASP A 133 -5.12 -0.17 4.53
N VAL A 134 -5.08 0.18 3.24
CA VAL A 134 -4.71 1.51 2.78
C VAL A 134 -5.87 2.46 3.02
N LEU A 135 -5.67 3.41 3.93
CA LEU A 135 -6.67 4.43 4.25
C LEU A 135 -6.63 5.59 3.28
N LYS A 136 -5.43 5.95 2.82
CA LYS A 136 -5.21 7.07 1.93
C LYS A 136 -4.00 6.83 1.06
N ALA A 137 -4.13 7.12 -0.22
CA ALA A 137 -3.05 7.10 -1.18
C ALA A 137 -2.92 8.47 -1.85
N LYS A 138 -1.73 9.04 -1.87
CA LYS A 138 -1.47 10.34 -2.50
C LYS A 138 -0.18 10.26 -3.31
N PRO A 139 -0.16 10.83 -4.54
CA PRO A 139 1.10 11.09 -5.24
C PRO A 139 1.92 12.14 -4.48
N ASP A 140 3.23 12.01 -4.50
CA ASP A 140 4.17 12.90 -3.84
C ASP A 140 5.50 12.96 -4.63
N GLY A 141 6.42 13.82 -4.18
CA GLY A 141 7.70 13.99 -4.86
C GLY A 141 7.57 14.77 -6.16
N TYR A 142 6.71 15.79 -6.18
CA TYR A 142 6.60 16.72 -7.30
C TYR A 142 7.89 17.52 -7.45
N LEU A 143 8.41 17.55 -8.65
CA LEU A 143 9.63 18.28 -8.99
C LEU A 143 9.27 19.60 -9.67
N ASN A 144 9.62 20.74 -9.04
CA ASN A 144 9.57 22.09 -9.62
C ASN A 144 8.31 22.42 -10.44
N ASP A 145 7.14 22.42 -9.81
CA ASP A 145 5.86 22.78 -10.44
C ASP A 145 5.45 21.93 -11.66
N THR A 146 6.11 20.80 -11.88
CA THR A 146 5.69 19.85 -12.90
C THR A 146 4.54 18.99 -12.38
N PRO A 147 3.60 18.56 -13.24
CA PRO A 147 2.56 17.61 -12.84
C PRO A 147 3.10 16.18 -12.60
N THR A 148 4.40 15.99 -12.76
CA THR A 148 5.07 14.71 -12.63
C THR A 148 5.46 14.47 -11.18
N PHE A 149 5.11 13.31 -10.66
CA PHE A 149 5.45 12.85 -9.31
C PHE A 149 6.33 11.59 -9.38
N THR A 150 7.12 11.35 -8.35
CA THR A 150 8.09 10.24 -8.33
C THR A 150 7.70 9.11 -7.39
N GLN A 151 6.79 9.35 -6.46
CA GLN A 151 6.43 8.39 -5.44
C GLN A 151 4.97 8.51 -5.01
N PHE A 152 4.49 7.47 -4.32
CA PHE A 152 3.21 7.48 -3.62
C PHE A 152 3.42 7.37 -2.13
N ILE A 153 2.69 8.16 -1.37
CA ILE A 153 2.62 8.07 0.09
C ILE A 153 1.29 7.44 0.46
N LEU A 154 1.35 6.31 1.14
CA LEU A 154 0.20 5.56 1.63
C LEU A 154 0.12 5.67 3.13
N THR A 155 -1.04 6.04 3.63
CA THR A 155 -1.35 5.94 5.05
C THR A 155 -2.09 4.63 5.29
N ILE A 156 -1.57 3.79 6.17
CA ILE A 156 -2.10 2.44 6.38
C ILE A 156 -2.52 2.21 7.83
N LYS A 157 -3.48 1.33 8.02
CA LYS A 157 -3.96 0.90 9.33
C LYS A 157 -4.04 -0.61 9.41
N ARG A 158 -3.57 -1.17 10.53
CA ARG A 158 -3.64 -2.60 10.79
C ARG A 158 -5.09 -3.07 10.75
N ARG A 159 -5.34 -4.12 10.01
CA ARG A 159 -6.63 -4.79 10.00
C ARG A 159 -6.83 -5.50 11.33
N SER A 160 -7.89 -5.18 12.08
CA SER A 160 -8.17 -5.83 13.34
C SER A 160 -8.54 -7.30 13.09
N GLN A 161 -7.96 -8.21 13.87
CA GLN A 161 -8.28 -9.64 13.80
C GLN A 161 -9.73 -9.96 14.24
N PHE A 162 -10.39 -9.02 14.92
CA PHE A 162 -11.72 -9.19 15.48
C PHE A 162 -12.90 -8.73 14.61
N GLY A 163 -12.62 -8.23 13.42
CA GLY A 163 -13.66 -7.77 12.49
C GLY A 163 -13.73 -8.64 11.26
N ALA A 164 -14.60 -9.65 11.29
CA ALA A 164 -14.98 -10.49 10.17
C ALA A 164 -13.79 -11.01 9.33
N GLU A 165 -13.63 -12.30 9.33
CA GLU A 165 -12.97 -13.08 8.28
C GLU A 165 -13.55 -12.71 6.90
N ARG A 166 -13.27 -11.51 6.43
CA ARG A 166 -13.35 -11.21 5.01
C ARG A 166 -12.18 -11.95 4.41
N ARG A 167 -12.44 -13.19 4.05
CA ARG A 167 -11.49 -14.09 3.39
C ARG A 167 -10.83 -13.34 2.25
N ILE A 168 -9.53 -13.05 2.41
CA ILE A 168 -8.66 -12.87 1.27
C ILE A 168 -8.64 -14.27 0.66
N THR A 169 -9.46 -14.51 -0.32
CA THR A 169 -9.43 -15.77 -1.05
C THR A 169 -8.17 -15.70 -1.90
N PRO A 170 -7.16 -16.54 -1.65
CA PRO A 170 -6.07 -16.69 -2.59
C PRO A 170 -6.64 -17.10 -3.95
N PRO A 171 -5.96 -16.76 -5.03
CA PRO A 171 -6.42 -17.04 -6.37
C PRO A 171 -6.69 -18.51 -6.62
#